data_57844b90c1b5a403d093bfa9065f42f1
#
_entry.id   57844b90c1b5a403d093bfa9065f42f1
#
_cell.length_a   1.000
_cell.length_b   1.000
_cell.length_c   1.000
_cell.angle_alpha   90.00
_cell.angle_beta   90.00
_cell.angle_gamma   90.00
#
_symmetry.space_group_name_H-M   'P 1'
#
loop_
_entity.id
_entity.type
_entity.pdbx_description
1 polymer ?
#
loop_
_entity_poly.entity_id
_entity_poly.type
_entity_poly.pdbx_seq_one_letter_code
_entity_poly.pdbx_strand_id
1 'polypeptide(L)'
;MGVVLITGDDELLLLRATEAVIAKRTATFADMEWQQYDIAELDQLPELRTASLFATRAGVVLRGVEAVNATLKTALEEYVADPSPDSELVLVAHGVGKIPTLVKRASAAGERIEVKTPAQWDDRGWDQLVTDEFRRLDRACDAGAVAALREYAGMSPTQIASQVRTVVASSSESPVTRAQVEAVLTVVAEAGAFAVADAYVGRDPAAAIVAVRAAMRAGVAPLAIVGALTWRTRQLLLARGGASAKEAGVRSEGQWRRAKQDAAGFTPGELAWCHDRLAQLDIDLKSVDAADAVVLEIGVLEIATSRSVSAPFNPLAGKSRQ
;
A
#
# COMPACT_ATOMS: atom_id res chain seq x y z
N MET A 1 3.08 -23.56 -27.99
CA MET A 1 2.49 -22.85 -26.84
C MET A 1 2.97 -21.42 -26.92
N GLY A 2 2.15 -20.49 -27.32
CA GLY A 2 2.57 -19.15 -27.64
C GLY A 2 1.85 -18.04 -26.88
N VAL A 3 0.79 -18.36 -26.10
CA VAL A 3 -0.01 -17.32 -25.42
C VAL A 3 -0.32 -17.74 -24.00
N VAL A 4 -0.09 -16.84 -23.03
CA VAL A 4 -0.53 -16.97 -21.65
C VAL A 4 -1.39 -15.76 -21.31
N LEU A 5 -2.60 -16.00 -20.82
CA LEU A 5 -3.49 -14.95 -20.32
C LEU A 5 -3.55 -15.00 -18.80
N ILE A 6 -3.12 -13.93 -18.15
CA ILE A 6 -3.22 -13.76 -16.70
C ILE A 6 -4.30 -12.73 -16.41
N THR A 7 -5.28 -13.08 -15.59
CA THR A 7 -6.38 -12.20 -15.20
C THR A 7 -6.52 -12.18 -13.69
N GLY A 8 -6.87 -11.03 -13.11
CA GLY A 8 -7.03 -10.90 -11.67
C GLY A 8 -7.67 -9.59 -11.22
N ASP A 9 -7.81 -9.46 -9.91
CA ASP A 9 -8.43 -8.31 -9.24
C ASP A 9 -7.45 -7.50 -8.37
N ASP A 10 -6.18 -7.94 -8.30
CA ASP A 10 -5.14 -7.27 -7.50
C ASP A 10 -3.82 -7.19 -8.28
N GLU A 11 -3.22 -6.00 -8.31
CA GLU A 11 -1.99 -5.72 -9.07
C GLU A 11 -0.78 -6.54 -8.59
N LEU A 12 -0.64 -6.74 -7.27
CA LEU A 12 0.46 -7.54 -6.75
C LEU A 12 0.33 -9.01 -7.17
N LEU A 13 -0.87 -9.57 -7.07
CA LEU A 13 -1.11 -10.96 -7.46
C LEU A 13 -0.89 -11.16 -8.96
N LEU A 14 -1.32 -10.21 -9.80
CA LEU A 14 -1.03 -10.20 -11.24
C LEU A 14 0.49 -10.15 -11.50
N LEU A 15 1.22 -9.27 -10.80
CA LEU A 15 2.68 -9.18 -10.90
C LEU A 15 3.33 -10.52 -10.51
N ARG A 16 2.92 -11.13 -9.39
CA ARG A 16 3.45 -12.41 -8.91
C ARG A 16 3.22 -13.55 -9.90
N ALA A 17 2.03 -13.62 -10.47
CA ALA A 17 1.71 -14.61 -11.50
C ALA A 17 2.56 -14.40 -12.77
N THR A 18 2.75 -13.15 -13.16
CA THR A 18 3.59 -12.78 -14.31
C THR A 18 5.06 -13.21 -14.08
N GLU A 19 5.63 -12.88 -12.92
CA GLU A 19 6.99 -13.30 -12.55
C GLU A 19 7.14 -14.82 -12.53
N ALA A 20 6.14 -15.54 -12.01
CA ALA A 20 6.16 -17.01 -12.00
C ALA A 20 6.13 -17.61 -13.42
N VAL A 21 5.34 -17.03 -14.33
CA VAL A 21 5.32 -17.46 -15.75
C VAL A 21 6.67 -17.19 -16.39
N ILE A 22 7.23 -15.98 -16.24
CA ILE A 22 8.54 -15.62 -16.76
C ILE A 22 9.61 -16.60 -16.26
N ALA A 23 9.69 -16.82 -14.95
CA ALA A 23 10.68 -17.73 -14.35
C ALA A 23 10.54 -19.15 -14.87
N LYS A 24 9.32 -19.69 -14.97
CA LYS A 24 9.04 -21.02 -15.50
C LYS A 24 9.50 -21.17 -16.97
N ARG A 25 9.24 -20.15 -17.81
CA ARG A 25 9.62 -20.16 -19.22
C ARG A 25 11.14 -19.99 -19.40
N THR A 26 11.75 -19.07 -18.65
CA THR A 26 13.21 -18.88 -18.67
C THR A 26 13.96 -20.12 -18.20
N ALA A 27 13.43 -20.86 -17.20
CA ALA A 27 14.01 -22.14 -16.80
C ALA A 27 13.93 -23.20 -17.90
N THR A 28 12.94 -23.13 -18.81
CA THR A 28 12.79 -24.06 -19.93
C THR A 28 13.62 -23.63 -21.16
N PHE A 29 13.75 -22.31 -21.36
CA PHE A 29 14.42 -21.69 -22.52
C PHE A 29 15.40 -20.62 -21.99
N ALA A 30 16.62 -21.02 -21.70
CA ALA A 30 17.61 -20.18 -21.01
C ALA A 30 18.06 -18.93 -21.81
N ASP A 31 17.90 -18.94 -23.13
CA ASP A 31 18.23 -17.86 -24.05
C ASP A 31 17.03 -16.97 -24.43
N MET A 32 15.91 -17.10 -23.71
CA MET A 32 14.71 -16.32 -23.95
C MET A 32 14.89 -14.89 -23.42
N GLU A 33 14.71 -13.90 -24.31
CA GLU A 33 14.75 -12.49 -23.97
C GLU A 33 13.33 -11.95 -23.72
N TRP A 34 13.10 -11.30 -22.56
CA TRP A 34 11.81 -10.76 -22.15
C TRP A 34 11.73 -9.25 -22.30
N GLN A 35 10.68 -8.77 -22.93
CA GLN A 35 10.32 -7.37 -23.00
C GLN A 35 8.94 -7.16 -22.35
N GLN A 36 8.78 -6.05 -21.62
CA GLN A 36 7.52 -5.75 -20.92
C GLN A 36 7.03 -4.35 -21.31
N TYR A 37 5.75 -4.27 -21.63
CA TYR A 37 5.11 -3.02 -22.05
C TYR A 37 3.79 -2.83 -21.32
N ASP A 38 3.45 -1.57 -21.05
CA ASP A 38 2.07 -1.19 -20.73
C ASP A 38 1.32 -0.92 -22.03
N ILE A 39 0.16 -1.55 -22.22
CA ILE A 39 -0.61 -1.43 -23.48
C ILE A 39 -1.07 0.00 -23.71
N ALA A 40 -1.29 0.79 -22.66
CA ALA A 40 -1.72 2.18 -22.75
C ALA A 40 -0.65 3.11 -23.33
N GLU A 41 0.62 2.72 -23.28
CA GLU A 41 1.75 3.49 -23.81
C GLU A 41 2.12 3.12 -25.26
N LEU A 42 1.42 2.15 -25.86
CA LEU A 42 1.72 1.65 -27.19
C LEU A 42 0.81 2.26 -28.26
N ASP A 43 1.41 2.74 -29.33
CA ASP A 43 0.71 3.11 -30.57
C ASP A 43 0.53 1.92 -31.51
N GLN A 44 1.46 0.95 -31.46
CA GLN A 44 1.45 -0.27 -32.24
C GLN A 44 1.99 -1.45 -31.42
N LEU A 45 1.61 -2.69 -31.81
CA LEU A 45 2.16 -3.86 -31.15
C LEU A 45 3.67 -3.96 -31.34
N PRO A 46 4.44 -4.37 -30.31
CA PRO A 46 5.84 -4.71 -30.49
C PRO A 46 5.98 -5.89 -31.47
N GLU A 47 7.18 -6.08 -31.99
CA GLU A 47 7.45 -7.24 -32.86
C GLU A 47 7.25 -8.55 -32.08
N LEU A 48 6.25 -9.31 -32.49
CA LEU A 48 5.84 -10.56 -31.83
C LEU A 48 6.21 -11.82 -32.62
N ARG A 49 6.68 -11.67 -33.88
CA ARG A 49 6.93 -12.80 -34.78
C ARG A 49 8.40 -13.11 -35.01
N THR A 50 9.27 -12.17 -34.71
CA THR A 50 10.71 -12.28 -34.98
C THR A 50 11.48 -12.30 -33.67
N ALA A 51 12.24 -13.33 -33.43
CA ALA A 51 13.21 -13.36 -32.32
C ALA A 51 14.34 -12.34 -32.56
N SER A 52 14.96 -11.86 -31.48
CA SER A 52 16.18 -11.04 -31.55
C SER A 52 17.31 -11.81 -32.26
N LEU A 53 18.24 -11.07 -32.86
CA LEU A 53 19.44 -11.70 -33.48
C LEU A 53 20.30 -12.48 -32.47
N PHE A 54 20.06 -12.29 -31.19
CA PHE A 54 20.85 -12.89 -30.09
C PHE A 54 20.06 -13.89 -29.24
N ALA A 55 18.75 -14.06 -29.48
CA ALA A 55 17.90 -14.99 -28.76
C ALA A 55 17.14 -15.90 -29.73
N THR A 56 17.02 -17.18 -29.37
CA THR A 56 16.25 -18.14 -30.19
C THR A 56 14.75 -17.96 -29.99
N ARG A 57 14.34 -17.29 -28.91
CA ARG A 57 12.93 -17.01 -28.59
C ARG A 57 12.75 -15.61 -27.98
N ALA A 58 11.65 -14.98 -28.33
CA ALA A 58 11.23 -13.71 -27.75
C ALA A 58 10.07 -13.91 -26.78
N GLY A 59 10.14 -13.28 -25.61
CA GLY A 59 9.06 -13.19 -24.65
C GLY A 59 8.54 -11.76 -24.55
N VAL A 60 7.25 -11.56 -24.72
CA VAL A 60 6.62 -10.23 -24.58
C VAL A 60 5.51 -10.30 -23.55
N VAL A 61 5.56 -9.38 -22.58
CA VAL A 61 4.52 -9.18 -21.58
C VAL A 61 3.79 -7.87 -21.90
N LEU A 62 2.50 -7.93 -22.12
CA LEU A 62 1.63 -6.78 -22.29
C LEU A 62 0.73 -6.64 -21.05
N ARG A 63 0.92 -5.56 -20.29
CA ARG A 63 0.13 -5.25 -19.10
C ARG A 63 -0.99 -4.25 -19.41
N GLY A 64 -2.04 -4.25 -18.57
CA GLY A 64 -3.16 -3.33 -18.70
C GLY A 64 -4.04 -3.61 -19.93
N VAL A 65 -4.12 -4.88 -20.37
CA VAL A 65 -4.79 -5.24 -21.64
C VAL A 65 -6.27 -4.91 -21.64
N GLU A 66 -6.91 -4.73 -20.49
CA GLU A 66 -8.29 -4.22 -20.38
C GLU A 66 -8.46 -2.77 -20.86
N ALA A 67 -7.35 -1.99 -20.94
CA ALA A 67 -7.34 -0.62 -21.46
C ALA A 67 -6.98 -0.51 -22.94
N VAL A 68 -6.83 -1.64 -23.64
CA VAL A 68 -6.44 -1.69 -25.05
C VAL A 68 -7.39 -0.90 -25.96
N ASN A 69 -6.85 -0.10 -26.87
CA ASN A 69 -7.62 0.60 -27.89
C ASN A 69 -8.12 -0.36 -28.99
N ALA A 70 -9.05 0.09 -29.82
CA ALA A 70 -9.69 -0.76 -30.85
C ALA A 70 -8.68 -1.30 -31.89
N THR A 71 -7.70 -0.52 -32.30
CA THR A 71 -6.70 -0.90 -33.30
C THR A 71 -5.77 -1.99 -32.75
N LEU A 72 -5.19 -1.76 -31.58
CA LEU A 72 -4.33 -2.74 -30.90
C LEU A 72 -5.10 -4.00 -30.53
N LYS A 73 -6.37 -3.89 -30.13
CA LYS A 73 -7.21 -5.03 -29.83
C LYS A 73 -7.38 -5.94 -31.05
N THR A 74 -7.67 -5.37 -32.22
CA THR A 74 -7.80 -6.13 -33.46
C THR A 74 -6.50 -6.85 -33.80
N ALA A 75 -5.37 -6.15 -33.76
CA ALA A 75 -4.07 -6.73 -34.01
C ALA A 75 -3.69 -7.86 -33.02
N LEU A 76 -4.02 -7.69 -31.74
CA LEU A 76 -3.85 -8.74 -30.72
C LEU A 76 -4.73 -9.97 -31.00
N GLU A 77 -6.00 -9.76 -31.37
CA GLU A 77 -6.92 -10.83 -31.69
C GLU A 77 -6.49 -11.61 -32.94
N GLU A 78 -5.87 -10.96 -33.92
CA GLU A 78 -5.26 -11.57 -35.11
C GLU A 78 -4.01 -12.39 -34.75
N TYR A 79 -3.12 -11.81 -33.93
CA TYR A 79 -1.92 -12.52 -33.48
C TYR A 79 -2.27 -13.77 -32.66
N VAL A 80 -3.22 -13.64 -31.71
CA VAL A 80 -3.65 -14.74 -30.84
C VAL A 80 -4.31 -15.87 -31.62
N ALA A 81 -4.91 -15.58 -32.80
CA ALA A 81 -5.49 -16.61 -33.68
C ALA A 81 -4.42 -17.49 -34.37
N ASP A 82 -3.22 -16.94 -34.62
CA ASP A 82 -2.08 -17.62 -35.24
C ASP A 82 -0.76 -17.19 -34.58
N PRO A 83 -0.51 -17.61 -33.33
CA PRO A 83 0.67 -17.18 -32.59
C PRO A 83 1.95 -17.80 -33.14
N SER A 84 3.03 -17.01 -33.15
CA SER A 84 4.36 -17.50 -33.54
C SER A 84 4.83 -18.63 -32.63
N PRO A 85 5.39 -19.73 -33.16
CA PRO A 85 5.95 -20.80 -32.36
C PRO A 85 7.24 -20.40 -31.62
N ASP A 86 7.94 -19.37 -32.09
CA ASP A 86 9.21 -18.88 -31.57
C ASP A 86 9.07 -17.71 -30.59
N SER A 87 7.81 -17.34 -30.25
CA SER A 87 7.53 -16.27 -29.32
C SER A 87 6.54 -16.71 -28.24
N GLU A 88 6.68 -16.12 -27.07
CA GLU A 88 5.75 -16.27 -25.95
C GLU A 88 5.10 -14.92 -25.67
N LEU A 89 3.77 -14.83 -25.76
CA LEU A 89 3.01 -13.63 -25.42
C LEU A 89 2.29 -13.83 -24.10
N VAL A 90 2.58 -12.97 -23.12
CA VAL A 90 1.88 -12.94 -21.83
C VAL A 90 1.00 -11.71 -21.80
N LEU A 91 -0.31 -11.92 -21.75
CA LEU A 91 -1.33 -10.90 -21.62
C LEU A 91 -1.75 -10.79 -20.17
N VAL A 92 -1.65 -9.60 -19.57
CA VAL A 92 -2.00 -9.36 -18.16
C VAL A 92 -3.13 -8.33 -18.11
N ALA A 93 -4.28 -8.72 -17.53
CA ALA A 93 -5.46 -7.89 -17.45
C ALA A 93 -6.01 -7.79 -16.01
N HIS A 94 -6.28 -6.56 -15.58
CA HIS A 94 -7.03 -6.29 -14.34
C HIS A 94 -8.54 -6.34 -14.66
N GLY A 95 -9.12 -7.55 -14.51
CA GLY A 95 -10.50 -7.84 -14.93
C GLY A 95 -10.61 -8.15 -16.42
N VAL A 96 -11.80 -8.59 -16.82
CA VAL A 96 -12.03 -9.11 -18.19
C VAL A 96 -13.21 -8.43 -18.92
N GLY A 97 -13.95 -7.55 -18.25
CA GLY A 97 -15.25 -7.05 -18.72
C GLY A 97 -15.21 -6.29 -20.05
N LYS A 98 -14.09 -5.63 -20.38
CA LYS A 98 -13.94 -4.83 -21.61
C LYS A 98 -13.37 -5.61 -22.79
N ILE A 99 -12.82 -6.81 -22.58
CA ILE A 99 -12.09 -7.59 -23.59
C ILE A 99 -12.58 -9.04 -23.73
N PRO A 100 -13.89 -9.34 -23.72
CA PRO A 100 -14.39 -10.72 -23.67
C PRO A 100 -13.96 -11.57 -24.86
N THR A 101 -13.89 -10.98 -26.08
CA THR A 101 -13.46 -11.67 -27.28
C THR A 101 -11.99 -12.07 -27.22
N LEU A 102 -11.12 -11.13 -26.81
CA LEU A 102 -9.69 -11.40 -26.64
C LEU A 102 -9.45 -12.48 -25.57
N VAL A 103 -10.16 -12.41 -24.44
CA VAL A 103 -10.10 -13.42 -23.39
C VAL A 103 -10.46 -14.81 -23.92
N LYS A 104 -11.54 -14.91 -24.69
CA LYS A 104 -11.98 -16.17 -25.29
C LYS A 104 -10.93 -16.74 -26.24
N ARG A 105 -10.39 -15.90 -27.12
CA ARG A 105 -9.36 -16.30 -28.11
C ARG A 105 -8.06 -16.69 -27.42
N ALA A 106 -7.55 -15.87 -26.50
CA ALA A 106 -6.32 -16.16 -25.78
C ALA A 106 -6.42 -17.44 -24.93
N SER A 107 -7.57 -17.67 -24.28
CA SER A 107 -7.82 -18.90 -23.53
C SER A 107 -7.90 -20.16 -24.43
N ALA A 108 -8.30 -20.01 -25.69
CA ALA A 108 -8.31 -21.11 -26.66
C ALA A 108 -6.94 -21.37 -27.27
N ALA A 109 -6.11 -20.34 -27.40
CA ALA A 109 -4.77 -20.41 -28.01
C ALA A 109 -3.67 -20.86 -27.05
N GLY A 110 -3.91 -20.79 -25.72
CA GLY A 110 -2.87 -21.09 -24.76
C GLY A 110 -3.33 -21.30 -23.32
N GLU A 111 -2.46 -20.94 -22.37
CA GLU A 111 -2.70 -21.11 -20.94
C GLU A 111 -3.49 -19.92 -20.37
N ARG A 112 -4.48 -20.18 -19.52
CA ARG A 112 -5.16 -19.13 -18.75
C ARG A 112 -4.87 -19.32 -17.27
N ILE A 113 -4.40 -18.25 -16.63
CA ILE A 113 -4.17 -18.15 -15.19
C ILE A 113 -5.11 -17.07 -14.64
N GLU A 114 -5.94 -17.45 -13.68
CA GLU A 114 -6.81 -16.51 -12.99
C GLU A 114 -6.35 -16.40 -11.53
N VAL A 115 -5.96 -15.20 -11.11
CA VAL A 115 -5.57 -14.91 -9.73
C VAL A 115 -6.63 -14.04 -9.07
N LYS A 116 -7.01 -14.39 -7.85
CA LYS A 116 -8.02 -13.67 -7.09
C LYS A 116 -7.52 -13.39 -5.68
N THR A 117 -7.82 -12.21 -5.21
CA THR A 117 -7.67 -11.91 -3.78
C THR A 117 -8.52 -12.90 -2.98
N PRO A 118 -7.97 -13.54 -1.93
CA PRO A 118 -8.76 -14.40 -1.08
C PRO A 118 -9.98 -13.66 -0.54
N ALA A 119 -11.13 -14.34 -0.49
CA ALA A 119 -12.34 -13.75 0.07
C ALA A 119 -12.13 -13.41 1.56
N GLN A 120 -12.90 -12.45 2.08
CA GLN A 120 -12.77 -11.98 3.46
C GLN A 120 -12.83 -13.10 4.51
N TRP A 121 -13.58 -14.15 4.23
CA TRP A 121 -13.74 -15.34 5.09
C TRP A 121 -12.81 -16.50 4.76
N ASP A 122 -11.91 -16.34 3.76
CA ASP A 122 -10.97 -17.38 3.36
C ASP A 122 -9.64 -17.25 4.12
N ASP A 123 -9.69 -17.59 5.41
CA ASP A 123 -8.51 -17.55 6.27
C ASP A 123 -7.33 -18.35 5.70
N ARG A 124 -7.60 -19.50 5.07
CA ARG A 124 -6.54 -20.36 4.49
C ARG A 124 -5.87 -19.71 3.29
N GLY A 125 -6.64 -19.02 2.43
CA GLY A 125 -6.09 -18.28 1.30
C GLY A 125 -5.18 -17.15 1.76
N TRP A 126 -5.58 -16.42 2.80
CA TRP A 126 -4.76 -15.37 3.38
C TRP A 126 -3.49 -15.91 4.07
N ASP A 127 -3.58 -17.00 4.82
CA ASP A 127 -2.43 -17.67 5.45
C ASP A 127 -1.44 -18.17 4.39
N GLN A 128 -1.95 -18.73 3.29
CA GLN A 128 -1.14 -19.19 2.18
C GLN A 128 -0.39 -18.00 1.52
N LEU A 129 -1.08 -16.88 1.30
CA LEU A 129 -0.48 -15.68 0.72
C LEU A 129 0.68 -15.16 1.57
N VAL A 130 0.51 -15.07 2.90
CA VAL A 130 1.59 -14.70 3.82
C VAL A 130 2.76 -15.67 3.72
N THR A 131 2.47 -16.96 3.75
CA THR A 131 3.49 -18.03 3.68
C THR A 131 4.27 -17.97 2.36
N ASP A 132 3.57 -17.72 1.25
CA ASP A 132 4.20 -17.61 -0.06
C ASP A 132 5.09 -16.38 -0.19
N GLU A 133 4.71 -15.24 0.41
CA GLU A 133 5.56 -14.05 0.43
C GLU A 133 6.84 -14.28 1.27
N PHE A 134 6.79 -15.00 2.40
CA PHE A 134 7.99 -15.41 3.12
C PHE A 134 8.88 -16.35 2.27
N ARG A 135 8.28 -17.35 1.63
CA ARG A 135 9.01 -18.32 0.78
C ARG A 135 9.71 -17.64 -0.40
N ARG A 136 9.10 -16.61 -0.99
CA ARG A 136 9.72 -15.80 -2.06
C ARG A 136 11.00 -15.10 -1.64
N LEU A 137 11.17 -14.84 -0.35
CA LEU A 137 12.36 -14.24 0.25
C LEU A 137 13.28 -15.29 0.90
N ASP A 138 13.11 -16.58 0.53
CA ASP A 138 13.86 -17.73 1.06
C ASP A 138 13.82 -17.81 2.60
N ARG A 139 12.65 -17.48 3.19
CA ARG A 139 12.43 -17.51 4.63
C ARG A 139 11.30 -18.46 5.02
N ALA A 140 11.55 -19.25 6.05
CA ALA A 140 10.50 -19.98 6.74
C ALA A 140 9.83 -19.09 7.79
N CYS A 141 8.54 -19.34 8.03
CA CYS A 141 7.76 -18.69 9.10
C CYS A 141 6.93 -19.75 9.84
N ASP A 142 6.67 -19.51 11.13
CA ASP A 142 5.74 -20.32 11.89
C ASP A 142 4.29 -19.82 11.76
N ALA A 143 3.32 -20.61 12.25
CA ALA A 143 1.91 -20.24 12.21
C ALA A 143 1.62 -18.97 13.04
N GLY A 144 2.39 -18.68 14.08
CA GLY A 144 2.28 -17.47 14.88
C GLY A 144 2.67 -16.22 14.12
N ALA A 145 3.75 -16.29 13.31
CA ALA A 145 4.17 -15.21 12.43
C ALA A 145 3.11 -14.92 11.35
N VAL A 146 2.52 -15.95 10.76
CA VAL A 146 1.44 -15.81 9.77
C VAL A 146 0.24 -15.10 10.39
N ALA A 147 -0.20 -15.53 11.57
CA ALA A 147 -1.32 -14.90 12.26
C ALA A 147 -1.03 -13.44 12.63
N ALA A 148 0.16 -13.14 13.18
CA ALA A 148 0.56 -11.77 13.49
C ALA A 148 0.58 -10.87 12.26
N LEU A 149 1.16 -11.32 11.15
CA LEU A 149 1.17 -10.53 9.90
C LEU A 149 -0.23 -10.22 9.39
N ARG A 150 -1.18 -11.16 9.48
CA ARG A 150 -2.57 -10.90 9.12
C ARG A 150 -3.22 -9.86 10.03
N GLU A 151 -2.92 -9.89 11.34
CA GLU A 151 -3.40 -8.89 12.29
C GLU A 151 -2.91 -7.47 11.95
N TYR A 152 -1.64 -7.32 11.54
CA TYR A 152 -1.05 -6.03 11.20
C TYR A 152 -1.37 -5.55 9.77
N ALA A 153 -1.33 -6.44 8.78
CA ALA A 153 -1.52 -6.11 7.37
C ALA A 153 -2.99 -6.06 6.93
N GLY A 154 -3.88 -6.66 7.73
CA GLY A 154 -5.27 -6.84 7.34
C GLY A 154 -5.41 -7.71 6.09
N MET A 155 -6.42 -7.40 5.28
CA MET A 155 -6.76 -8.15 4.05
C MET A 155 -6.24 -7.42 2.81
N SER A 156 -4.95 -7.13 2.76
CA SER A 156 -4.30 -6.45 1.64
C SER A 156 -3.05 -7.20 1.19
N PRO A 157 -3.03 -7.79 -0.01
CA PRO A 157 -1.85 -8.47 -0.54
C PRO A 157 -0.61 -7.58 -0.55
N THR A 158 -0.76 -6.31 -0.95
CA THR A 158 0.34 -5.34 -0.99
C THR A 158 0.89 -5.04 0.40
N GLN A 159 0.03 -4.88 1.42
CA GLN A 159 0.47 -4.67 2.80
C GLN A 159 1.19 -5.90 3.35
N ILE A 160 0.66 -7.10 3.12
CA ILE A 160 1.31 -8.36 3.49
C ILE A 160 2.71 -8.42 2.89
N ALA A 161 2.86 -8.23 1.59
CA ALA A 161 4.17 -8.29 0.93
C ALA A 161 5.15 -7.22 1.44
N SER A 162 4.65 -6.01 1.74
CA SER A 162 5.47 -4.92 2.31
C SER A 162 5.97 -5.25 3.71
N GLN A 163 5.08 -5.74 4.57
CA GLN A 163 5.43 -6.06 5.96
C GLN A 163 6.31 -7.30 6.05
N VAL A 164 6.08 -8.34 5.23
CA VAL A 164 6.98 -9.49 5.14
C VAL A 164 8.39 -9.05 4.78
N ARG A 165 8.57 -8.17 3.78
CA ARG A 165 9.88 -7.63 3.41
C ARG A 165 10.54 -6.89 4.58
N THR A 166 9.78 -6.09 5.32
CA THR A 166 10.28 -5.34 6.48
C THR A 166 10.75 -6.28 7.59
N VAL A 167 9.97 -7.31 7.91
CA VAL A 167 10.33 -8.31 8.92
C VAL A 167 11.56 -9.09 8.51
N VAL A 168 11.62 -9.58 7.27
CA VAL A 168 12.76 -10.34 6.74
C VAL A 168 14.04 -9.51 6.70
N ALA A 169 13.95 -8.22 6.35
CA ALA A 169 15.09 -7.30 6.36
C ALA A 169 15.61 -7.00 7.77
N SER A 170 14.76 -7.09 8.79
CA SER A 170 15.09 -6.77 10.17
C SER A 170 15.63 -7.95 10.99
N SER A 171 15.50 -9.20 10.50
CA SER A 171 15.93 -10.40 11.20
C SER A 171 16.53 -11.43 10.26
N SER A 172 17.65 -12.04 10.67
CA SER A 172 18.28 -13.17 9.96
C SER A 172 17.81 -14.54 10.46
N GLU A 173 17.06 -14.59 11.56
CA GLU A 173 16.60 -15.84 12.17
C GLU A 173 15.50 -16.51 11.33
N SER A 174 15.52 -17.85 11.32
CA SER A 174 14.53 -18.68 10.59
C SER A 174 14.26 -19.95 11.41
N PRO A 175 12.99 -20.37 11.60
CA PRO A 175 11.78 -19.69 11.11
C PRO A 175 11.48 -18.36 11.80
N VAL A 176 10.87 -17.43 11.08
CA VAL A 176 10.33 -16.20 11.66
C VAL A 176 9.18 -16.53 12.60
N THR A 177 9.18 -15.94 13.78
CA THR A 177 8.19 -16.18 14.83
C THR A 177 7.25 -14.99 15.03
N ARG A 178 6.11 -15.22 15.73
CA ARG A 178 5.18 -14.15 16.12
C ARG A 178 5.89 -13.00 16.85
N ALA A 179 6.76 -13.31 17.83
CA ALA A 179 7.45 -12.29 18.61
C ALA A 179 8.33 -11.37 17.74
N GLN A 180 8.98 -11.92 16.72
CA GLN A 180 9.79 -11.12 15.78
C GLN A 180 8.93 -10.22 14.89
N VAL A 181 7.80 -10.70 14.40
CA VAL A 181 6.85 -9.88 13.63
C VAL A 181 6.35 -8.71 14.47
N GLU A 182 5.87 -8.98 15.69
CA GLU A 182 5.36 -7.96 16.62
C GLU A 182 6.44 -6.94 16.98
N ALA A 183 7.65 -7.36 17.31
CA ALA A 183 8.75 -6.47 17.65
C ALA A 183 9.09 -5.50 16.51
N VAL A 184 9.15 -5.99 15.27
CA VAL A 184 9.48 -5.17 14.10
C VAL A 184 8.34 -4.24 13.72
N LEU A 185 7.12 -4.77 13.59
CA LEU A 185 6.00 -4.00 13.06
C LEU A 185 5.48 -2.96 14.06
N THR A 186 5.56 -3.22 15.36
CA THR A 186 5.22 -2.22 16.39
C THR A 186 6.17 -1.02 16.31
N VAL A 187 7.48 -1.25 16.21
CA VAL A 187 8.47 -0.16 16.09
C VAL A 187 8.25 0.65 14.80
N VAL A 188 7.98 -0.02 13.68
CA VAL A 188 7.72 0.64 12.40
C VAL A 188 6.44 1.48 12.46
N ALA A 189 5.38 0.94 13.07
CA ALA A 189 4.12 1.66 13.21
C ALA A 189 4.26 2.90 14.10
N GLU A 190 4.93 2.77 15.25
CA GLU A 190 5.19 3.91 16.13
C GLU A 190 6.04 4.98 15.44
N ALA A 191 7.14 4.60 14.79
CA ALA A 191 8.00 5.54 14.07
C ALA A 191 7.26 6.26 12.94
N GLY A 192 6.45 5.54 12.17
CA GLY A 192 5.63 6.11 11.09
C GLY A 192 4.60 7.10 11.60
N ALA A 193 3.86 6.76 12.66
CA ALA A 193 2.86 7.64 13.25
C ALA A 193 3.51 8.90 13.87
N PHE A 194 4.66 8.78 14.53
CA PHE A 194 5.39 9.92 15.08
C PHE A 194 5.97 10.83 13.99
N ALA A 195 6.40 10.29 12.85
CA ALA A 195 6.86 11.10 11.72
C ALA A 195 5.76 12.04 11.19
N VAL A 196 4.52 11.56 11.13
CA VAL A 196 3.35 12.41 10.78
C VAL A 196 3.15 13.51 11.82
N ALA A 197 3.21 13.15 13.10
CA ALA A 197 3.04 14.11 14.19
C ALA A 197 4.15 15.17 14.22
N ASP A 198 5.39 14.82 13.94
CA ASP A 198 6.52 15.75 13.85
C ASP A 198 6.37 16.72 12.66
N ALA A 199 5.90 16.23 11.49
CA ALA A 199 5.62 17.08 10.33
C ALA A 199 4.47 18.08 10.59
N TYR A 200 3.40 17.62 11.26
CA TYR A 200 2.32 18.51 11.73
C TYR A 200 2.84 19.62 12.64
N VAL A 201 3.63 19.26 13.65
CA VAL A 201 4.23 20.24 14.58
C VAL A 201 5.19 21.20 13.87
N GLY A 202 5.94 20.69 12.89
CA GLY A 202 6.80 21.50 12.02
C GLY A 202 6.05 22.45 11.11
N ARG A 203 4.72 22.38 11.07
CA ARG A 203 3.83 23.21 10.23
C ARG A 203 4.18 23.14 8.75
N ASP A 204 4.54 21.97 8.28
CA ASP A 204 4.80 21.68 6.88
C ASP A 204 3.71 20.73 6.34
N PRO A 205 2.67 21.27 5.67
CA PRO A 205 1.58 20.46 5.14
C PRO A 205 2.06 19.46 4.07
N ALA A 206 3.07 19.84 3.28
CA ALA A 206 3.60 18.95 2.23
C ALA A 206 4.35 17.77 2.87
N ALA A 207 5.22 18.03 3.86
CA ALA A 207 5.89 16.98 4.61
C ALA A 207 4.88 16.10 5.37
N ALA A 208 3.81 16.66 5.94
CA ALA A 208 2.78 15.91 6.63
C ALA A 208 2.07 14.91 5.70
N ILE A 209 1.69 15.32 4.49
CA ILE A 209 1.08 14.41 3.50
C ILE A 209 2.06 13.33 3.04
N VAL A 210 3.33 13.68 2.78
CA VAL A 210 4.38 12.70 2.45
C VAL A 210 4.54 11.67 3.56
N ALA A 211 4.56 12.11 4.83
CA ALA A 211 4.66 11.24 5.99
C ALA A 211 3.44 10.32 6.15
N VAL A 212 2.21 10.85 5.96
CA VAL A 212 0.97 10.04 5.98
C VAL A 212 1.05 8.93 4.94
N ARG A 213 1.38 9.27 3.70
CA ARG A 213 1.48 8.30 2.61
C ARG A 213 2.58 7.25 2.86
N ALA A 214 3.71 7.67 3.44
CA ALA A 214 4.77 6.75 3.82
C ALA A 214 4.33 5.80 4.94
N ALA A 215 3.69 6.31 5.99
CA ALA A 215 3.17 5.52 7.10
C ALA A 215 2.09 4.51 6.62
N MET A 216 1.14 4.96 5.81
CA MET A 216 0.11 4.09 5.24
C MET A 216 0.70 2.99 4.35
N ARG A 217 1.70 3.30 3.51
CA ARG A 217 2.42 2.30 2.71
C ARG A 217 3.22 1.31 3.56
N ALA A 218 3.70 1.74 4.71
CA ALA A 218 4.36 0.85 5.68
C ALA A 218 3.37 0.01 6.50
N GLY A 219 2.04 0.19 6.29
CA GLY A 219 1.01 -0.58 6.98
C GLY A 219 0.62 -0.03 8.35
N VAL A 220 0.96 1.23 8.65
CA VAL A 220 0.50 1.88 9.88
C VAL A 220 -1.00 2.11 9.79
N ALA A 221 -1.73 1.62 10.79
CA ALA A 221 -3.19 1.80 10.84
C ALA A 221 -3.56 3.30 10.94
N PRO A 222 -4.55 3.79 10.18
CA PRO A 222 -5.00 5.18 10.23
C PRO A 222 -5.28 5.70 11.64
N LEU A 223 -5.96 4.90 12.46
CA LEU A 223 -6.27 5.23 13.85
C LEU A 223 -5.02 5.36 14.74
N ALA A 224 -3.94 4.63 14.45
CA ALA A 224 -2.67 4.79 15.17
C ALA A 224 -2.02 6.14 14.84
N ILE A 225 -2.12 6.61 13.60
CA ILE A 225 -1.66 7.95 13.20
C ILE A 225 -2.49 9.03 13.92
N VAL A 226 -3.81 8.92 13.94
CA VAL A 226 -4.68 9.84 14.68
C VAL A 226 -4.36 9.85 16.18
N GLY A 227 -4.09 8.67 16.76
CA GLY A 227 -3.66 8.53 18.16
C GLY A 227 -2.37 9.31 18.46
N ALA A 228 -1.34 9.16 17.60
CA ALA A 228 -0.08 9.89 17.75
C ALA A 228 -0.25 11.42 17.60
N LEU A 229 -1.04 11.85 16.63
CA LEU A 229 -1.38 13.28 16.44
C LEU A 229 -2.14 13.85 17.65
N THR A 230 -3.12 13.12 18.17
CA THR A 230 -3.89 13.49 19.36
C THR A 230 -3.00 13.59 20.59
N TRP A 231 -2.13 12.59 20.80
CA TRP A 231 -1.15 12.62 21.89
C TRP A 231 -0.23 13.84 21.78
N ARG A 232 0.29 14.12 20.58
CA ARG A 232 1.18 15.27 20.35
C ARG A 232 0.47 16.59 20.56
N THR A 233 -0.74 16.76 20.05
CA THR A 233 -1.57 17.97 20.25
C THR A 233 -1.86 18.21 21.72
N ARG A 234 -2.17 17.14 22.49
CA ARG A 234 -2.34 17.23 23.94
C ARG A 234 -1.07 17.70 24.66
N GLN A 235 0.12 17.21 24.24
CA GLN A 235 1.40 17.69 24.79
C GLN A 235 1.59 19.20 24.56
N LEU A 236 1.28 19.69 23.36
CA LEU A 236 1.35 21.11 23.04
C LEU A 236 0.36 21.94 23.87
N LEU A 237 -0.86 21.46 24.05
CA LEU A 237 -1.87 22.12 24.90
C LEU A 237 -1.40 22.26 26.35
N LEU A 238 -0.89 21.16 26.93
CA LEU A 238 -0.37 21.15 28.29
C LEU A 238 0.85 22.09 28.44
N ALA A 239 1.74 22.10 27.44
CA ALA A 239 2.90 22.99 27.42
C ALA A 239 2.50 24.46 27.36
N ARG A 240 1.47 24.81 26.55
CA ARG A 240 0.91 26.17 26.48
C ARG A 240 0.19 26.58 27.77
N GLY A 241 -0.45 25.62 28.45
CA GLY A 241 -1.12 25.83 29.75
C GLY A 241 -0.17 25.94 30.94
N GLY A 242 1.16 25.80 30.72
CA GLY A 242 2.15 25.94 31.78
C GLY A 242 2.36 24.70 32.64
N ALA A 243 1.86 23.54 32.22
CA ALA A 243 2.03 22.28 32.92
C ALA A 243 3.52 21.90 33.09
N SER A 244 3.83 21.10 34.11
CA SER A 244 5.13 20.47 34.29
C SER A 244 5.27 19.21 33.45
N ALA A 245 6.49 18.71 33.23
CA ALA A 245 6.75 17.45 32.56
C ALA A 245 6.01 16.27 33.22
N LYS A 246 5.93 16.26 34.53
CA LYS A 246 5.26 15.22 35.32
C LYS A 246 3.75 15.22 35.08
N GLU A 247 3.10 16.39 35.10
CA GLU A 247 1.66 16.53 34.81
C GLU A 247 1.32 16.17 33.37
N ALA A 248 2.25 16.42 32.45
CA ALA A 248 2.12 16.03 31.04
C ALA A 248 2.42 14.56 30.79
N GLY A 249 2.87 13.79 31.79
CA GLY A 249 3.25 12.38 31.65
C GLY A 249 4.51 12.17 30.82
N VAL A 250 5.37 13.20 30.68
CA VAL A 250 6.62 13.12 29.91
C VAL A 250 7.78 12.77 30.82
N ARG A 251 8.50 11.70 30.53
CA ARG A 251 9.62 11.19 31.37
C ARG A 251 10.92 11.96 31.16
N SER A 252 11.11 12.58 29.99
CA SER A 252 12.35 13.27 29.63
C SER A 252 12.16 14.80 29.66
N GLU A 253 12.94 15.47 30.50
CA GLU A 253 13.00 16.94 30.53
C GLU A 253 13.40 17.56 29.17
N GLY A 254 14.25 16.86 28.41
CA GLY A 254 14.64 17.28 27.04
C GLY A 254 13.46 17.27 26.09
N GLN A 255 12.66 16.21 26.09
CA GLN A 255 11.44 16.09 25.28
C GLN A 255 10.40 17.16 25.69
N TRP A 256 10.24 17.41 26.99
CA TRP A 256 9.33 18.42 27.47
C TRP A 256 9.75 19.85 27.07
N ARG A 257 11.04 20.14 27.11
CA ARG A 257 11.58 21.43 26.63
C ARG A 257 11.29 21.62 25.14
N ARG A 258 11.47 20.59 24.33
CA ARG A 258 11.13 20.60 22.90
C ARG A 258 9.64 20.83 22.71
N ALA A 259 8.77 20.14 23.44
CA ALA A 259 7.33 20.34 23.37
C ALA A 259 6.90 21.79 23.70
N LYS A 260 7.57 22.44 24.66
CA LYS A 260 7.35 23.88 24.98
C LYS A 260 7.78 24.79 23.83
N GLN A 261 8.91 24.51 23.18
CA GLN A 261 9.39 25.28 22.04
C GLN A 261 8.41 25.14 20.85
N ASP A 262 8.00 23.91 20.56
CA ASP A 262 7.06 23.60 19.49
C ASP A 262 5.69 24.28 19.73
N ALA A 263 5.20 24.22 20.98
CA ALA A 263 3.94 24.82 21.37
C ALA A 263 3.92 26.36 21.22
N ALA A 264 5.07 27.02 21.26
CA ALA A 264 5.15 28.48 21.06
C ALA A 264 4.67 28.90 19.66
N GLY A 265 4.77 28.01 18.67
CA GLY A 265 4.29 28.22 17.32
C GLY A 265 2.77 28.14 17.12
N PHE A 266 2.00 27.80 18.17
CA PHE A 266 0.55 27.61 18.12
C PHE A 266 -0.17 28.55 19.08
N THR A 267 -1.36 29.02 18.73
CA THR A 267 -2.26 29.68 19.70
C THR A 267 -3.03 28.61 20.49
N PRO A 268 -3.51 28.95 21.74
CA PRO A 268 -4.35 28.03 22.50
C PRO A 268 -5.65 27.64 21.77
N GLY A 269 -6.29 28.60 21.09
CA GLY A 269 -7.52 28.37 20.33
C GLY A 269 -7.29 27.45 19.13
N GLU A 270 -6.16 27.61 18.44
CA GLU A 270 -5.75 26.74 17.34
C GLU A 270 -5.51 25.31 17.80
N LEU A 271 -4.80 25.10 18.91
CA LEU A 271 -4.57 23.75 19.46
C LEU A 271 -5.86 23.07 19.91
N ALA A 272 -6.79 23.84 20.50
CA ALA A 272 -8.10 23.33 20.87
C ALA A 272 -8.89 22.88 19.64
N TRP A 273 -8.89 23.71 18.59
CA TRP A 273 -9.52 23.35 17.31
C TRP A 273 -8.89 22.11 16.67
N CYS A 274 -7.55 22.02 16.66
CA CYS A 274 -6.86 20.82 16.16
C CYS A 274 -7.27 19.57 16.95
N HIS A 275 -7.40 19.67 18.26
CA HIS A 275 -7.83 18.56 19.11
C HIS A 275 -9.25 18.09 18.77
N ASP A 276 -10.19 19.04 18.61
CA ASP A 276 -11.57 18.73 18.23
C ASP A 276 -11.64 18.14 16.82
N ARG A 277 -10.84 18.68 15.88
CA ARG A 277 -10.78 18.14 14.52
C ARG A 277 -10.23 16.71 14.48
N LEU A 278 -9.23 16.38 15.32
CA LEU A 278 -8.72 15.02 15.46
C LEU A 278 -9.76 14.06 16.06
N ALA A 279 -10.56 14.51 17.01
CA ALA A 279 -11.68 13.72 17.52
C ALA A 279 -12.74 13.46 16.44
N GLN A 280 -13.02 14.45 15.59
CA GLN A 280 -13.92 14.27 14.44
C GLN A 280 -13.30 13.32 13.40
N LEU A 281 -12.00 13.43 13.14
CA LEU A 281 -11.29 12.54 12.22
C LEU A 281 -11.34 11.08 12.67
N ASP A 282 -11.25 10.80 13.96
CA ASP A 282 -11.45 9.46 14.52
C ASP A 282 -12.86 8.91 14.22
N ILE A 283 -13.88 9.76 14.30
CA ILE A 283 -15.27 9.41 13.95
C ILE A 283 -15.40 9.18 12.44
N ASP A 284 -14.84 10.10 11.63
CA ASP A 284 -14.90 10.05 10.18
C ASP A 284 -14.30 8.72 9.65
N LEU A 285 -13.13 8.30 10.15
CA LEU A 285 -12.48 7.04 9.79
C LEU A 285 -13.28 5.78 10.16
N LYS A 286 -14.25 5.90 11.07
CA LYS A 286 -15.10 4.77 11.50
C LYS A 286 -16.46 4.74 10.83
N SER A 287 -16.89 5.83 10.22
CA SER A 287 -18.28 6.03 9.79
C SER A 287 -18.46 6.49 8.34
N VAL A 288 -17.44 7.07 7.71
CA VAL A 288 -17.56 7.58 6.34
C VAL A 288 -17.24 6.46 5.34
N ASP A 289 -18.10 6.30 4.34
CA ASP A 289 -17.89 5.37 3.22
C ASP A 289 -16.93 5.99 2.18
N ALA A 290 -15.67 6.15 2.59
CA ALA A 290 -14.58 6.62 1.74
C ALA A 290 -13.29 5.90 2.13
N ALA A 291 -12.30 5.88 1.21
CA ALA A 291 -11.01 5.27 1.50
C ALA A 291 -10.32 5.98 2.67
N ASP A 292 -9.93 5.24 3.70
CA ASP A 292 -9.27 5.74 4.92
C ASP A 292 -8.10 6.67 4.64
N ALA A 293 -7.33 6.37 3.59
CA ALA A 293 -6.19 7.19 3.18
C ALA A 293 -6.62 8.61 2.80
N VAL A 294 -7.74 8.77 2.08
CA VAL A 294 -8.26 10.08 1.67
C VAL A 294 -8.79 10.85 2.87
N VAL A 295 -9.56 10.19 3.73
CA VAL A 295 -10.11 10.80 4.96
C VAL A 295 -8.98 11.29 5.85
N LEU A 296 -7.95 10.47 6.04
CA LEU A 296 -6.78 10.80 6.85
C LEU A 296 -5.96 11.95 6.24
N GLU A 297 -5.68 11.93 4.93
CA GLU A 297 -4.94 13.00 4.25
C GLU A 297 -5.64 14.35 4.38
N ILE A 298 -6.96 14.40 4.20
CA ILE A 298 -7.76 15.62 4.36
C ILE A 298 -7.66 16.14 5.80
N GLY A 299 -7.92 15.29 6.79
CA GLY A 299 -7.87 15.70 8.19
C GLY A 299 -6.49 16.17 8.64
N VAL A 300 -5.42 15.50 8.20
CA VAL A 300 -4.04 15.91 8.49
C VAL A 300 -3.69 17.22 7.81
N LEU A 301 -4.13 17.43 6.56
CA LEU A 301 -3.93 18.71 5.86
C LEU A 301 -4.61 19.88 6.58
N GLU A 302 -5.85 19.67 7.05
CA GLU A 302 -6.60 20.67 7.78
C GLU A 302 -5.87 21.11 9.05
N ILE A 303 -5.39 20.18 9.89
CA ILE A 303 -4.66 20.54 11.11
C ILE A 303 -3.28 21.13 10.82
N ALA A 304 -2.59 20.70 9.76
CA ALA A 304 -1.29 21.25 9.39
C ALA A 304 -1.39 22.67 8.82
N THR A 305 -2.56 23.06 8.29
CA THR A 305 -2.83 24.42 7.78
C THR A 305 -3.61 25.31 8.75
N SER A 306 -3.77 24.91 10.00
CA SER A 306 -4.62 25.55 11.01
C SER A 306 -4.30 27.02 11.37
N ARG A 307 -3.16 27.56 10.89
CA ARG A 307 -2.80 28.99 11.11
C ARG A 307 -3.88 30.01 10.68
N SER A 308 -4.75 29.62 9.77
CA SER A 308 -5.84 30.46 9.28
C SER A 308 -7.10 30.44 10.18
N VAL A 309 -7.12 29.58 11.20
CA VAL A 309 -8.27 29.46 12.10
C VAL A 309 -8.17 30.50 13.20
N SER A 310 -8.81 31.65 12.98
CA SER A 310 -8.83 32.79 13.90
C SER A 310 -10.03 32.81 14.86
N ALA A 311 -10.79 31.72 14.97
CA ALA A 311 -11.97 31.71 15.83
C ALA A 311 -11.59 31.60 17.31
N PRO A 312 -12.14 32.44 18.22
CA PRO A 312 -11.98 32.21 19.64
C PRO A 312 -12.71 30.92 20.03
N PHE A 313 -11.96 29.92 20.49
CA PHE A 313 -12.53 28.70 21.05
C PHE A 313 -13.32 29.05 22.31
N ASN A 314 -14.63 28.82 22.31
CA ASN A 314 -15.47 28.91 23.51
C ASN A 314 -15.83 27.49 23.96
N PRO A 315 -15.12 26.91 24.96
CA PRO A 315 -15.36 25.55 25.45
C PRO A 315 -16.76 25.35 26.07
N LEU A 316 -17.53 26.41 26.26
CA LEU A 316 -18.85 26.36 26.89
C LEU A 316 -19.99 26.62 25.91
N ALA A 317 -19.76 26.88 24.64
CA ALA A 317 -20.80 27.13 23.65
C ALA A 317 -21.73 25.94 23.35
N GLY A 318 -21.39 24.74 23.81
CA GLY A 318 -22.16 23.50 23.61
C GLY A 318 -23.15 23.15 24.73
N LYS A 319 -23.25 23.93 25.83
CA LYS A 319 -24.12 23.62 26.99
C LYS A 319 -25.39 24.42 27.11
N SER A 320 -25.84 25.10 26.07
CA SER A 320 -27.15 25.78 26.08
C SER A 320 -27.99 25.32 24.90
N ARG A 321 -28.49 24.12 24.96
CA ARG A 321 -29.83 23.72 24.46
C ARG A 321 -30.31 22.53 25.26
N GLN A 322 -31.37 22.82 25.99
CA GLN A 322 -32.26 21.90 26.71
C GLN A 322 -32.85 20.87 25.76
#